data_29277c22a04f37bce54750de4f8dbb3e
#
_entry.id   29277c22a04f37bce54750de4f8dbb3e
#
_cell.length_a   1.000
_cell.length_b   1.000
_cell.length_c   1.000
_cell.angle_alpha   90.00
_cell.angle_beta   90.00
_cell.angle_gamma   90.00
#
_symmetry.space_group_name_H-M   'P 1'
#
loop_
_entity.id
_entity.type
_entity.pdbx_description
1 polymer ?
#
loop_
_entity_poly.entity_id
_entity_poly.type
_entity_poly.pdbx_seq_one_letter_code
_entity_poly.pdbx_strand_id
1 'polypeptide(L)'
;MKMIKAIIRPEKEGDVLRQLESEGIYGMTKLDVLGRGKQRGIQVGNTLYEELSKLMLMIVVSDEECEKAVNAISKAGFTGNYGDGKIFISNMEEVYTIRTGESQK
;
A
#
# COMPACT_ATOMS: atom_id res chain seq x y z
N MET A 1 12.87 -10.78 4.44
CA MET A 1 11.84 -9.79 4.82
C MET A 1 11.70 -8.72 3.77
N LYS A 2 10.48 -8.27 3.58
CA LYS A 2 10.15 -7.22 2.61
C LYS A 2 9.35 -6.13 3.30
N MET A 3 9.61 -4.89 2.91
CA MET A 3 8.76 -3.77 3.26
C MET A 3 7.83 -3.49 2.09
N ILE A 4 6.53 -3.49 2.35
CA ILE A 4 5.54 -3.12 1.36
C ILE A 4 4.99 -1.75 1.75
N LYS A 5 5.02 -0.82 0.81
CA LYS A 5 4.34 0.46 0.95
C LYS A 5 3.29 0.50 -0.16
N ALA A 6 2.04 0.47 0.22
CA ALA A 6 0.95 0.46 -0.72
C ALA A 6 0.15 1.75 -0.59
N ILE A 7 0.03 2.47 -1.70
CA ILE A 7 -0.77 3.69 -1.74
C ILE A 7 -2.07 3.33 -2.44
N ILE A 8 -3.18 3.48 -1.72
CA ILE A 8 -4.49 3.05 -2.20
C ILE A 8 -5.50 4.17 -2.04
N ARG A 9 -6.67 3.98 -2.65
CA ARG A 9 -7.80 4.87 -2.43
C ARG A 9 -8.28 4.74 -0.99
N PRO A 10 -8.55 5.85 -0.29
CA PRO A 10 -9.03 5.76 1.11
C PRO A 10 -10.30 4.92 1.25
N GLU A 11 -11.20 4.99 0.29
CA GLU A 11 -12.46 4.24 0.34
C GLU A 11 -12.27 2.74 0.17
N LYS A 12 -11.09 2.30 -0.24
CA LYS A 12 -10.77 0.88 -0.38
C LYS A 12 -10.11 0.28 0.86
N GLU A 13 -9.89 1.08 1.87
CA GLU A 13 -9.22 0.63 3.09
C GLU A 13 -9.85 -0.63 3.67
N GLY A 14 -11.17 -0.60 3.88
CA GLY A 14 -11.87 -1.74 4.48
C GLY A 14 -11.69 -3.04 3.69
N ASP A 15 -11.84 -2.96 2.37
CA ASP A 15 -11.71 -4.12 1.51
C ASP A 15 -10.28 -4.66 1.53
N VAL A 16 -9.29 -3.77 1.45
CA VAL A 16 -7.88 -4.16 1.46
C VAL A 16 -7.52 -4.82 2.79
N LEU A 17 -7.94 -4.23 3.91
CA LEU A 17 -7.65 -4.81 5.22
C LEU A 17 -8.27 -6.19 5.38
N ARG A 18 -9.50 -6.37 4.94
CA ARG A 18 -10.15 -7.68 5.02
C ARG A 18 -9.41 -8.73 4.21
N GLN A 19 -8.94 -8.37 3.01
CA GLN A 19 -8.18 -9.32 2.19
C GLN A 19 -6.84 -9.67 2.82
N LEU A 20 -6.15 -8.69 3.40
CA LEU A 20 -4.89 -8.95 4.09
C LEU A 20 -5.10 -9.84 5.30
N GLU A 21 -6.16 -9.59 6.07
CA GLU A 21 -6.49 -10.40 7.24
C GLU A 21 -6.81 -11.84 6.85
N SER A 22 -7.47 -12.04 5.72
CA SER A 22 -7.76 -13.38 5.23
C SER A 22 -6.50 -14.17 4.88
N GLU A 23 -5.40 -13.47 4.62
CA GLU A 23 -4.10 -14.08 4.37
C GLU A 23 -3.24 -14.16 5.64
N GLY A 24 -3.81 -13.81 6.80
CA GLY A 24 -3.09 -13.85 8.07
C GLY A 24 -2.17 -12.65 8.30
N ILE A 25 -2.34 -11.59 7.54
CA ILE A 25 -1.51 -10.39 7.66
C ILE A 25 -2.32 -9.32 8.38
N TYR A 26 -1.91 -9.00 9.62
CA TYR A 26 -2.68 -8.09 10.49
C TYR A 26 -1.95 -6.81 10.83
N GLY A 27 -0.64 -6.91 11.09
CA GLY A 27 0.14 -5.76 11.55
C GLY A 27 0.47 -4.80 10.42
N MET A 28 0.21 -3.51 10.62
CA MET A 28 0.53 -2.50 9.63
C MET A 28 0.51 -1.11 10.25
N THR A 29 1.15 -0.18 9.57
CA THR A 29 1.10 1.24 9.91
C THR A 29 0.40 1.95 8.77
N LYS A 30 -0.50 2.87 9.11
CA LYS A 30 -1.26 3.63 8.12
C LYS A 30 -0.89 5.09 8.19
N LEU A 31 -0.78 5.74 7.04
CA LEU A 31 -0.53 7.18 6.94
C LEU A 31 -1.46 7.78 5.90
N ASP A 32 -1.99 8.95 6.23
CA ASP A 32 -2.69 9.76 5.23
C ASP A 32 -1.64 10.51 4.43
N VAL A 33 -1.74 10.42 3.11
CA VAL A 33 -0.79 11.04 2.21
C VAL A 33 -1.52 11.75 1.09
N LEU A 34 -0.81 12.64 0.39
CA LEU A 34 -1.34 13.28 -0.80
C LEU A 34 -0.64 12.68 -2.00
N GLY A 35 -1.44 12.25 -2.97
CA GLY A 35 -0.92 11.70 -4.21
C GLY A 35 -1.19 12.65 -5.36
N ARG A 36 -0.25 12.73 -6.27
CA ARG A 36 -0.43 13.48 -7.50
C ARG A 36 -0.18 12.53 -8.65
N GLY A 37 -1.17 12.42 -9.52
CA GLY A 37 -1.04 11.59 -10.70
C GLY A 37 -1.82 12.18 -11.85
N LYS A 38 -1.63 11.58 -13.03
CA LYS A 38 -2.33 12.02 -14.23
C LYS A 38 -3.81 11.70 -14.10
N GLN A 39 -4.63 12.73 -14.27
CA GLN A 39 -6.08 12.57 -14.21
C GLN A 39 -6.62 12.34 -15.62
N ARG A 40 -7.41 11.29 -15.75
CA ARG A 40 -8.04 10.95 -17.01
C ARG A 40 -9.14 11.96 -17.33
N GLY A 41 -9.16 12.45 -18.57
CA GLY A 41 -10.21 13.34 -19.04
C GLY A 41 -10.02 14.79 -18.68
N ILE A 42 -9.03 15.11 -17.89
CA ILE A 42 -8.70 16.49 -17.56
C ILE A 42 -7.51 16.89 -18.42
N GLN A 43 -7.79 17.59 -19.49
CA GLN A 43 -6.77 17.94 -20.47
C GLN A 43 -7.10 19.29 -21.06
N VAL A 44 -6.29 20.27 -20.79
CA VAL A 44 -6.49 21.61 -21.34
C VAL A 44 -5.14 22.12 -21.80
N GLY A 45 -4.74 21.72 -23.00
CA GLY A 45 -3.46 22.12 -23.54
C GLY A 45 -2.25 21.53 -22.85
N ASN A 46 -2.32 21.37 -21.54
CA ASN A 46 -1.28 20.77 -20.72
C ASN A 46 -1.87 19.62 -19.92
N THR A 47 -1.02 18.66 -19.57
CA THR A 47 -1.45 17.60 -18.68
C THR A 47 -1.66 18.18 -17.29
N LEU A 48 -2.84 17.95 -16.73
CA LEU A 48 -3.14 18.38 -15.38
C LEU A 48 -2.93 17.23 -14.42
N TYR A 49 -2.39 17.59 -13.26
CA TYR A 49 -2.22 16.67 -12.15
C TYR A 49 -3.00 17.22 -10.98
N GLU A 50 -3.73 16.35 -10.33
CA GLU A 50 -4.55 16.71 -9.20
C GLU A 50 -4.01 16.03 -7.95
N GLU A 51 -3.93 16.79 -6.86
CA GLU A 51 -3.54 16.22 -5.58
C GLU A 51 -4.77 15.66 -4.89
N LEU A 52 -4.71 14.39 -4.55
CA LEU A 52 -5.82 13.68 -3.93
C LEU A 52 -5.34 13.03 -2.64
N SER A 53 -6.24 12.98 -1.67
CA SER A 53 -5.98 12.23 -0.45
C SER A 53 -5.88 10.75 -0.77
N LYS A 54 -4.84 10.12 -0.26
CA LYS A 54 -4.58 8.70 -0.41
C LYS A 54 -4.23 8.11 0.95
N LEU A 55 -4.29 6.81 1.04
CA LEU A 55 -3.88 6.08 2.23
C LEU A 55 -2.64 5.27 1.89
N MET A 56 -1.61 5.39 2.72
CA MET A 56 -0.44 4.53 2.57
C MET A 56 -0.41 3.50 3.69
N LEU A 57 -0.27 2.24 3.30
CA LEU A 57 -0.09 1.13 4.23
C LEU A 57 1.38 0.74 4.21
N MET A 58 1.98 0.60 5.39
CA MET A 58 3.35 0.09 5.53
C MET A 58 3.28 -1.25 6.24
N ILE A 59 3.78 -2.28 5.58
CA ILE A 59 3.69 -3.64 6.08
C ILE A 59 5.04 -4.32 5.90
N VAL A 60 5.53 -4.97 6.96
CA VAL A 60 6.72 -5.82 6.85
C VAL A 60 6.24 -7.26 6.82
N VAL A 61 6.68 -7.99 5.82
CA VAL A 61 6.25 -9.38 5.61
C VAL A 61 7.47 -10.25 5.34
N SER A 62 7.29 -11.57 5.53
CA SER A 62 8.30 -12.53 5.10
C SER A 62 8.30 -12.58 3.57
N ASP A 63 9.36 -13.16 3.01
CA ASP A 63 9.45 -13.33 1.56
C ASP A 63 8.28 -14.16 1.04
N GLU A 64 7.88 -15.19 1.79
CA GLU A 64 6.77 -16.06 1.40
C GLU A 64 5.43 -15.34 1.43
N GLU A 65 5.27 -14.40 2.35
CA GLU A 65 4.01 -13.64 2.48
C GLU A 65 3.89 -12.49 1.48
N CYS A 66 5.02 -12.09 0.90
CA CYS A 66 5.05 -10.89 0.07
C CYS A 66 4.08 -10.97 -1.11
N GLU A 67 4.13 -12.06 -1.85
CA GLU A 67 3.25 -12.22 -3.02
C GLU A 67 1.79 -12.26 -2.63
N LYS A 68 1.47 -12.94 -1.53
CA LYS A 68 0.10 -13.00 -1.02
C LYS A 68 -0.40 -11.61 -0.66
N ALA A 69 0.44 -10.81 -0.01
CA ALA A 69 0.08 -9.45 0.38
C ALA A 69 -0.16 -8.57 -0.85
N VAL A 70 0.74 -8.64 -1.83
CA VAL A 70 0.60 -7.87 -3.07
C VAL A 70 -0.69 -8.24 -3.79
N ASN A 71 -0.98 -9.52 -3.91
CA ASN A 71 -2.20 -9.97 -4.57
C ASN A 71 -3.45 -9.52 -3.83
N ALA A 72 -3.44 -9.58 -2.51
CA ALA A 72 -4.57 -9.15 -1.69
C ALA A 72 -4.85 -7.65 -1.88
N ILE A 73 -3.80 -6.84 -1.82
CA ILE A 73 -3.93 -5.39 -1.97
C ILE A 73 -4.38 -5.04 -3.38
N SER A 74 -3.77 -5.66 -4.39
CA SER A 74 -4.09 -5.38 -5.79
C SER A 74 -5.54 -5.73 -6.11
N LYS A 75 -5.99 -6.89 -5.65
CA LYS A 75 -7.34 -7.36 -5.91
C LYS A 75 -8.38 -6.46 -5.24
N ALA A 76 -8.17 -6.15 -3.97
CA ALA A 76 -9.14 -5.38 -3.20
C ALA A 76 -9.15 -3.90 -3.54
N GLY A 77 -7.99 -3.35 -3.93
CA GLY A 77 -7.87 -1.93 -4.25
C GLY A 77 -8.19 -1.57 -5.69
N PHE A 78 -8.41 -2.56 -6.52
CA PHE A 78 -8.61 -2.37 -7.96
C PHE A 78 -9.97 -1.75 -8.29
N THR A 79 -9.97 -0.71 -9.13
CA THR A 79 -11.18 -0.20 -9.77
C THR A 79 -11.03 -0.20 -11.29
N GLY A 80 -9.81 -0.21 -11.78
CA GLY A 80 -9.50 -0.12 -13.20
C GLY A 80 -9.34 1.30 -13.70
N ASN A 81 -9.42 2.27 -12.80
CA ASN A 81 -9.31 3.68 -13.16
C ASN A 81 -7.97 4.26 -12.68
N TYR A 82 -7.57 5.37 -13.28
CA TYR A 82 -6.41 6.11 -12.79
C TYR A 82 -6.66 6.50 -11.34
N GLY A 83 -5.64 6.37 -10.52
CA GLY A 83 -5.75 6.69 -9.10
C GLY A 83 -5.90 5.48 -8.21
N ASP A 84 -5.89 4.26 -8.75
CA ASP A 84 -5.95 3.04 -7.95
C ASP A 84 -4.74 2.91 -7.01
N GLY A 85 -3.61 3.50 -7.40
CA GLY A 85 -2.45 3.54 -6.53
C GLY A 85 -1.31 2.67 -7.02
N LYS A 86 -0.35 2.49 -6.12
CA LYS A 86 0.87 1.74 -6.43
C LYS A 86 1.32 0.96 -5.21
N ILE A 87 2.05 -0.10 -5.46
CA ILE A 87 2.66 -0.91 -4.41
C ILE A 87 4.16 -0.88 -4.62
N PHE A 88 4.88 -0.49 -3.57
CA PHE A 88 6.34 -0.45 -3.58
C PHE A 88 6.87 -1.54 -2.67
N ILE A 89 7.84 -2.28 -3.15
CA ILE A 89 8.44 -3.38 -2.39
C ILE A 89 9.93 -3.15 -2.30
N SER A 90 10.46 -3.26 -1.10
CA SER A 90 11.90 -3.16 -0.90
C SER A 90 12.37 -4.24 0.05
N ASN A 91 13.63 -4.66 -0.12
CA ASN A 91 14.26 -5.58 0.81
C ASN A 91 14.48 -4.86 2.14
N MET A 92 14.22 -5.57 3.22
CA MET A 92 14.40 -5.06 4.57
C MET A 92 15.53 -5.83 5.23
N GLU A 93 16.59 -5.12 5.58
CA GLU A 93 17.74 -5.76 6.22
C GLU A 93 17.41 -6.19 7.63
N GLU A 94 16.89 -5.28 8.45
CA GLU A 94 16.59 -5.55 9.85
C GLU A 94 15.37 -4.77 10.30
N VAL A 95 14.62 -5.34 11.22
CA VAL A 95 13.50 -4.69 11.89
C VAL A 95 13.66 -4.93 13.38
N TYR A 96 13.62 -3.86 14.16
CA TYR A 96 13.72 -3.95 15.61
C TYR A 96 12.36 -3.64 16.23
N THR A 97 11.97 -4.45 17.18
CA THR A 97 10.78 -4.17 17.99
C THR A 97 11.21 -3.33 19.18
N ILE A 98 10.66 -2.13 19.28
CA ILE A 98 11.07 -1.18 20.34
C ILE A 98 10.82 -1.77 21.72
N ARG A 99 9.69 -2.43 21.92
CA ARG A 99 9.31 -2.98 23.22
C ARG A 99 10.34 -3.96 23.75
N THR A 100 10.90 -4.79 22.89
CA THR A 100 11.84 -5.84 23.32
C THR A 100 13.30 -5.51 23.01
N GLY A 101 13.53 -4.55 22.11
CA GLY A 101 14.88 -4.25 21.64
C GLY A 101 15.47 -5.34 20.75
N GLU A 102 14.65 -6.31 20.35
CA GLU A 102 15.14 -7.45 19.58
C GLU A 102 14.91 -7.25 18.09
N SER A 103 15.85 -7.79 17.31
CA SER A 103 15.81 -7.77 15.87
C SER A 103 15.00 -8.95 15.33
N GLN A 104 14.20 -8.70 14.31
CA GLN A 104 13.56 -9.73 13.51
C GLN A 104 14.35 -9.93 12.24
N LYS A 105 14.44 -11.17 11.82
CA LYS A 105 15.09 -11.49 10.56
C LYS A 105 14.22 -12.36 9.70
#